data_735f2e5317a05f52cc61974d0e49fa0b
#
_entry.id   735f2e5317a05f52cc61974d0e49fa0b
#
_cell.length_a   1.000
_cell.length_b   1.000
_cell.length_c   1.000
_cell.angle_alpha   90.00
_cell.angle_beta   90.00
_cell.angle_gamma   90.00
#
_symmetry.space_group_name_H-M   'P 1'
#
loop_
_entity.id
_entity.type
_entity.pdbx_description
1 polymer ?
#
loop_
_entity_poly.entity_id
_entity_poly.type
_entity_poly.pdbx_seq_one_letter_code
_entity_poly.pdbx_strand_id
1 'polypeptide(L)'
;MRDQIFVSVGSVLENKQKHKVAVLGGGSFGTVVANMMAANNHDVTLWMRSKAGAQVIADCGENTRYLPGYRLHADLAISTDLKQAVSGCDTVF
;
A
#
# COMPACT_ATOMS: atom_id res chain seq x y z
N MET A 1 -15.27 -10.03 11.37
CA MET A 1 -14.96 -9.35 10.86
C MET A 1 -14.03 -8.32 11.21
N ARG A 2 -14.17 -7.58 11.91
CA ARG A 2 -13.39 -6.50 12.30
C ARG A 2 -11.95 -6.82 12.61
N ASP A 3 -11.66 -8.03 12.94
CA ASP A 3 -10.33 -8.38 13.41
C ASP A 3 -9.28 -8.29 12.34
N GLN A 4 -9.68 -8.41 11.09
CA GLN A 4 -8.72 -8.34 10.00
C GLN A 4 -8.12 -6.97 9.84
N ILE A 5 -8.84 -5.94 10.24
CA ILE A 5 -8.33 -4.58 10.15
C ILE A 5 -7.16 -4.35 11.10
N PHE A 6 -7.11 -5.14 12.17
CA PHE A 6 -6.11 -4.96 13.22
C PHE A 6 -4.98 -5.97 13.17
N VAL A 7 -4.87 -6.70 12.07
CA VAL A 7 -3.72 -7.58 11.89
C VAL A 7 -2.46 -6.72 11.83
N SER A 8 -1.46 -7.09 12.60
CA SER A 8 -0.23 -6.32 12.64
C SER A 8 0.55 -6.48 11.34
N VAL A 9 1.30 -5.45 10.99
CA VAL A 9 2.17 -5.50 9.82
C VAL A 9 3.15 -6.68 9.93
N GLY A 10 3.70 -6.89 11.12
CA GLY A 10 4.64 -8.00 11.34
C GLY A 10 4.02 -9.36 11.04
N SER A 11 2.76 -9.58 11.45
CA SER A 11 2.07 -10.83 11.14
C SER A 11 1.92 -11.06 9.66
N VAL A 12 1.55 -10.02 8.92
CA VAL A 12 1.40 -10.12 7.46
C VAL A 12 2.74 -10.40 6.81
N LEU A 13 3.80 -9.72 7.22
CA LEU A 13 5.13 -9.88 6.64
C LEU A 13 5.72 -11.27 6.92
N GLU A 14 5.40 -11.86 8.05
CA GLU A 14 5.88 -13.19 8.42
C GLU A 14 5.10 -14.31 7.76
N ASN A 15 3.88 -14.02 7.34
CA ASN A 15 3.03 -15.01 6.72
C ASN A 15 3.48 -15.23 5.29
N LYS A 16 3.79 -16.47 4.94
CA LYS A 16 4.26 -16.81 3.58
C LYS A 16 3.15 -16.88 2.56
N GLN A 17 1.89 -16.90 3.00
CA GLN A 17 0.77 -16.85 2.09
C GLN A 17 0.65 -15.47 1.47
N LYS A 18 0.33 -15.44 0.18
CA LYS A 18 0.08 -14.16 -0.50
C LYS A 18 -1.26 -13.59 -0.05
N HIS A 19 -1.24 -12.35 0.37
CA HIS A 19 -2.44 -11.61 0.76
C HIS A 19 -2.73 -10.51 -0.23
N LYS A 20 -4.01 -10.19 -0.37
CA LYS A 20 -4.43 -8.98 -1.09
C LYS A 20 -4.68 -7.89 -0.06
N VAL A 21 -3.91 -6.83 -0.13
CA VAL A 21 -3.82 -5.82 0.92
C VAL A 21 -4.10 -4.44 0.36
N ALA A 22 -4.90 -3.67 1.08
CA ALA A 22 -5.06 -2.25 0.79
C ALA A 22 -4.47 -1.45 1.94
N VAL A 23 -3.67 -0.43 1.62
CA VAL A 23 -3.13 0.52 2.59
C VAL A 23 -3.79 1.86 2.31
N LEU A 24 -4.44 2.42 3.30
CA LEU A 24 -5.22 3.65 3.14
C LEU A 24 -4.42 4.85 3.63
N GLY A 25 -3.99 5.67 2.70
CA GLY A 25 -3.30 6.91 3.00
C GLY A 25 -1.86 6.92 2.52
N GLY A 26 -1.52 7.94 1.77
CA GLY A 26 -0.21 8.09 1.13
C GLY A 26 0.82 8.86 1.96
N GLY A 27 0.72 8.87 3.29
CA GLY A 27 1.74 9.46 4.15
C GLY A 27 2.98 8.59 4.21
N SER A 28 4.01 9.03 4.93
CA SER A 28 5.29 8.31 4.96
C SER A 28 5.14 6.91 5.53
N PHE A 29 4.42 6.76 6.63
CA PHE A 29 4.28 5.44 7.26
C PHE A 29 3.51 4.47 6.35
N GLY A 30 2.37 4.92 5.80
CA GLY A 30 1.58 4.08 4.91
C GLY A 30 2.35 3.66 3.67
N THR A 31 3.14 4.58 3.11
CA THR A 31 3.96 4.30 1.94
C THR A 31 5.02 3.23 2.25
N VAL A 32 5.69 3.34 3.40
CA VAL A 32 6.70 2.35 3.80
C VAL A 32 6.06 0.97 4.00
N VAL A 33 4.93 0.92 4.72
CA VAL A 33 4.24 -0.34 4.98
C VAL A 33 3.81 -1.01 3.68
N ALA A 34 3.21 -0.23 2.78
CA ALA A 34 2.76 -0.75 1.49
C ALA A 34 3.94 -1.31 0.68
N ASN A 35 5.04 -0.57 0.68
CA ASN A 35 6.22 -0.99 -0.08
C ASN A 35 6.85 -2.27 0.49
N MET A 36 6.91 -2.38 1.81
CA MET A 36 7.44 -3.57 2.46
C MET A 36 6.62 -4.81 2.11
N MET A 37 5.30 -4.68 2.14
CA MET A 37 4.43 -5.81 1.80
C MET A 37 4.51 -6.18 0.33
N ALA A 38 4.60 -5.19 -0.55
CA ALA A 38 4.79 -5.47 -1.98
C ALA A 38 6.11 -6.19 -2.24
N ALA A 39 7.17 -5.79 -1.55
CA ALA A 39 8.47 -6.44 -1.66
C ALA A 39 8.44 -7.89 -1.14
N ASN A 40 7.48 -8.21 -0.27
CA ASN A 40 7.28 -9.56 0.23
C ASN A 40 6.25 -10.35 -0.58
N ASN A 41 6.01 -9.93 -1.81
CA ASN A 41 5.16 -10.61 -2.79
C ASN A 41 3.68 -10.61 -2.49
N HIS A 42 3.21 -9.70 -1.64
CA HIS A 42 1.79 -9.52 -1.46
C HIS A 42 1.23 -8.64 -2.58
N ASP A 43 -0.06 -8.79 -2.86
CA ASP A 43 -0.76 -7.97 -3.83
C ASP A 43 -1.27 -6.73 -3.10
N VAL A 44 -0.55 -5.62 -3.24
CA VAL A 44 -0.77 -4.43 -2.42
C VAL A 44 -1.21 -3.25 -3.27
N THR A 45 -2.26 -2.58 -2.81
CA THR A 45 -2.69 -1.30 -3.37
C THR A 45 -2.58 -0.23 -2.30
N LEU A 46 -1.88 0.84 -2.60
CA LEU A 46 -1.82 2.04 -1.76
C LEU A 46 -2.88 3.01 -2.25
N TRP A 47 -3.87 3.29 -1.42
CA TRP A 47 -4.89 4.27 -1.76
C TRP A 47 -4.48 5.65 -1.28
N MET A 48 -4.65 6.63 -2.14
CA MET A 48 -4.36 8.04 -1.84
C MET A 48 -5.56 8.89 -2.18
N ARG A 49 -5.78 9.92 -1.38
CA ARG A 49 -6.83 10.89 -1.67
C ARG A 49 -6.48 11.78 -2.85
N SER A 50 -5.23 12.17 -2.97
CA SER A 50 -4.79 13.15 -3.96
C SER A 50 -4.46 12.49 -5.30
N LYS A 51 -5.19 12.88 -6.34
CA LYS A 51 -4.88 12.41 -7.69
C LYS A 51 -3.52 12.93 -8.16
N ALA A 52 -3.19 14.16 -7.79
CA ALA A 52 -1.89 14.73 -8.13
C ALA A 52 -0.76 13.96 -7.46
N GLY A 53 -0.93 13.60 -6.19
CA GLY A 53 0.05 12.79 -5.47
C GLY A 53 0.23 11.40 -6.07
N ALA A 54 -0.88 10.77 -6.45
CA ALA A 54 -0.83 9.47 -7.10
C ALA A 54 -0.09 9.54 -8.44
N GLN A 55 -0.30 10.59 -9.20
CA GLN A 55 0.36 10.78 -10.48
C GLN A 55 1.87 10.97 -10.31
N VAL A 56 2.29 11.69 -9.28
CA VAL A 56 3.71 11.86 -8.98
C VAL A 56 4.35 10.51 -8.72
N ILE A 57 3.71 9.65 -7.95
CA ILE A 57 4.23 8.32 -7.68
C ILE A 57 4.31 7.50 -8.96
N ALA A 58 3.28 7.56 -9.79
CA ALA A 58 3.27 6.82 -11.04
C ALA A 58 4.41 7.26 -11.96
N ASP A 59 4.70 8.55 -11.99
CA ASP A 59 5.72 9.10 -12.89
C ASP A 59 7.14 8.90 -12.36
N CYS A 60 7.33 9.02 -11.04
CA CYS A 60 8.66 9.07 -10.43
C CYS A 60 9.08 7.76 -9.75
N GLY A 61 8.15 6.89 -9.42
CA GLY A 61 8.45 5.68 -8.64
C GLY A 61 8.76 5.96 -7.18
N GLU A 62 8.41 7.16 -6.69
CA GLU A 62 8.62 7.57 -5.30
C GLU A 62 7.49 8.48 -4.87
N ASN A 63 7.20 8.45 -3.57
CA ASN A 63 6.30 9.43 -2.97
C ASN A 63 7.12 10.63 -2.54
N THR A 64 7.37 11.54 -3.46
CA THR A 64 8.32 12.64 -3.26
C THR A 64 7.88 13.61 -2.17
N ARG A 65 6.59 13.70 -1.90
CA ARG A 65 6.07 14.62 -0.90
C ARG A 65 6.32 14.12 0.53
N TYR A 66 6.10 12.82 0.76
CA TYR A 66 6.15 12.27 2.11
C TYR A 66 7.35 11.40 2.37
N LEU A 67 7.99 10.88 1.33
CA LEU A 67 9.09 9.95 1.49
C LEU A 67 10.08 10.09 0.33
N PRO A 68 10.68 11.28 0.18
CA PRO A 68 11.58 11.52 -0.95
C PRO A 68 12.81 10.62 -0.88
N GLY A 69 13.26 10.18 -2.04
CA GLY A 69 14.45 9.34 -2.14
C GLY A 69 14.21 7.86 -1.82
N TYR A 70 13.01 7.48 -1.46
CA TYR A 70 12.67 6.09 -1.12
C TYR A 70 11.96 5.45 -2.32
N ARG A 71 12.66 4.57 -3.01
CA ARG A 71 12.16 3.95 -4.22
C ARG A 71 11.09 2.92 -3.90
N LEU A 72 9.95 3.01 -4.58
CA LEU A 72 8.86 2.08 -4.36
C LEU A 72 9.00 0.86 -5.27
N HIS A 73 8.50 -0.27 -4.77
CA HIS A 73 8.51 -1.52 -5.49
C HIS A 73 7.64 -1.40 -6.76
N ALA A 74 8.10 -1.96 -7.87
CA ALA A 74 7.40 -1.83 -9.15
C ALA A 74 6.01 -2.44 -9.14
N ASP A 75 5.79 -3.44 -8.29
CA ASP A 75 4.49 -4.14 -8.22
C ASP A 75 3.49 -3.48 -7.28
N LEU A 76 3.88 -2.41 -6.59
CA LEU A 76 2.96 -1.69 -5.73
C LEU A 76 1.97 -0.90 -6.59
N ALA A 77 0.68 -1.21 -6.45
CA ALA A 77 -0.36 -0.50 -7.16
C ALA A 77 -0.78 0.75 -6.40
N ILE A 78 -1.10 1.80 -7.12
CA ILE A 78 -1.56 3.07 -6.55
C ILE A 78 -2.98 3.32 -7.06
N SER A 79 -3.88 3.72 -6.16
CA SER A 79 -5.25 4.00 -6.52
C SER A 79 -5.77 5.23 -5.79
N THR A 80 -6.67 5.96 -6.43
CA THR A 80 -7.43 7.05 -5.79
C THR A 80 -8.90 6.66 -5.63
N ASP A 81 -9.26 5.46 -6.02
CA ASP A 81 -10.62 4.93 -5.90
C ASP A 81 -10.66 4.00 -4.68
N LEU A 82 -11.24 4.50 -3.58
CA LEU A 82 -11.26 3.75 -2.31
C LEU A 82 -12.00 2.43 -2.44
N LYS A 83 -13.14 2.43 -3.11
CA LYS A 83 -13.96 1.23 -3.26
C LYS A 83 -13.19 0.15 -4.01
N GLN A 84 -12.54 0.54 -5.09
CA GLN A 84 -11.73 -0.37 -5.89
C GLN A 84 -10.53 -0.88 -5.11
N ALA A 85 -9.87 0.00 -4.35
CA ALA A 85 -8.67 -0.36 -3.59
C ALA A 85 -8.94 -1.43 -2.55
N VAL A 86 -10.10 -1.38 -1.88
CA VAL A 86 -10.40 -2.32 -0.80
C VAL A 86 -11.16 -3.56 -1.28
N SER A 87 -11.62 -3.58 -2.51
CA SER A 87 -12.43 -4.67 -3.04
C SER A 87 -11.66 -5.98 -3.06
N GLY A 88 -12.21 -6.99 -2.41
CA GLY A 88 -11.59 -8.31 -2.37
C GLY A 88 -10.36 -8.43 -1.51
N CYS A 89 -10.03 -7.41 -0.72
CA CYS A 89 -8.85 -7.46 0.13
C CYS A 89 -9.03 -8.37 1.34
N ASP A 90 -7.96 -9.07 1.69
CA ASP A 90 -7.90 -9.86 2.92
C ASP A 90 -7.64 -8.97 4.12
N THR A 91 -6.89 -7.90 3.92
CA THR A 91 -6.42 -7.02 4.98
C THR A 91 -6.45 -5.58 4.49
N VAL A 92 -6.85 -4.68 5.38
CA VAL A 92 -6.84 -3.23 5.11
C VAL A 92 -6.11 -2.55 6.27
N PHE A 93 -5.13 -1.73 5.93
CA PHE A 93 -4.40 -0.92 6.91
C PHE A 93 -4.75 0.55 6.78
#